data_8b065c720591a9246629477cbf088f8f
#
_entry.id   8b065c720591a9246629477cbf088f8f
#
_cell.length_a   1.000
_cell.length_b   1.000
_cell.length_c   1.000
_cell.angle_alpha   90.00
_cell.angle_beta   90.00
_cell.angle_gamma   90.00
#
_symmetry.space_group_name_H-M   'P 1'
#
loop_
_entity.id
_entity.type
_entity.pdbx_description
1 polymer ?
#
loop_
_entity_poly.entity_id
_entity_poly.type
_entity_poly.pdbx_seq_one_letter_code
_entity_poly.pdbx_strand_id
1 'polypeptide(L)'
;MIIKEVRTQYSQQIKAYHEQQSILKKQKQELEHKINTTPDGKNIYANEAATLELTIEAVNEKKDEYQKYMDKLLEQWAATANMVSAEQQGDAMEEYAEDMGKIMEVARRIMKGGIVPASDEKKLMEFSMEMYQAEKNIGAMAKKKEEYETLWEEEEKKEYEDPMEVADNTEAFADGPEIVSVEDTMASVTPTDTAASERSIQ
;
A
#
# COMPACT_ATOMS: atom_id res chain seq x y z
N MET A 1 5.47 7.86 12.70
CA MET A 1 4.11 8.14 12.17
C MET A 1 3.68 6.94 11.31
N ILE A 2 2.40 6.59 11.35
CA ILE A 2 1.86 5.50 10.51
C ILE A 2 1.67 5.95 9.06
N ILE A 3 1.75 4.99 8.14
CA ILE A 3 1.68 5.25 6.68
C ILE A 3 0.43 6.05 6.29
N LYS A 4 -0.72 5.73 6.84
CA LYS A 4 -1.99 6.42 6.58
C LYS A 4 -1.94 7.92 6.86
N GLU A 5 -1.37 8.31 8.01
CA GLU A 5 -1.25 9.72 8.40
C GLU A 5 -0.28 10.47 7.48
N VAL A 6 0.88 9.85 7.23
CA VAL A 6 1.91 10.41 6.37
C VAL A 6 1.39 10.63 4.95
N ARG A 7 0.73 9.62 4.37
CA ARG A 7 0.10 9.71 3.05
C ARG A 7 -0.91 10.85 2.98
N THR A 8 -1.70 11.05 4.02
CA THR A 8 -2.69 12.13 4.07
C THR A 8 -2.01 13.50 4.03
N GLN A 9 -0.94 13.69 4.82
CA GLN A 9 -0.19 14.96 4.87
C GLN A 9 0.44 15.30 3.52
N TYR A 10 1.21 14.35 2.93
CA TYR A 10 1.88 14.60 1.65
C TYR A 10 0.91 14.72 0.48
N SER A 11 -0.21 14.02 0.51
CA SER A 11 -1.26 14.14 -0.50
C SER A 11 -1.85 15.56 -0.53
N GLN A 12 -2.06 16.18 0.64
CA GLN A 12 -2.54 17.55 0.73
C GLN A 12 -1.48 18.53 0.19
N GLN A 13 -0.21 18.32 0.52
CA GLN A 13 0.88 19.18 0.02
C GLN A 13 1.02 19.07 -1.50
N ILE A 14 1.09 17.85 -2.04
CA ILE A 14 1.17 17.63 -3.49
C ILE A 14 0.02 18.32 -4.21
N LYS A 15 -1.20 18.29 -3.65
CA LYS A 15 -2.35 18.98 -4.21
C LYS A 15 -2.15 20.51 -4.22
N ALA A 16 -1.71 21.08 -3.11
CA ALA A 16 -1.44 22.53 -3.02
C ALA A 16 -0.39 22.98 -4.04
N TYR A 17 0.70 22.23 -4.15
CA TYR A 17 1.75 22.50 -5.14
C TYR A 17 1.26 22.36 -6.58
N HIS A 18 0.38 21.38 -6.86
CA HIS A 18 -0.22 21.22 -8.18
C HIS A 18 -1.14 22.41 -8.55
N GLU A 19 -1.93 22.89 -7.60
CA GLU A 19 -2.76 24.07 -7.80
C GLU A 19 -1.89 25.31 -8.10
N GLN A 20 -0.80 25.49 -7.35
CA GLN A 20 0.15 26.57 -7.59
C GLN A 20 0.84 26.48 -8.95
N GLN A 21 1.25 25.29 -9.38
CA GLN A 21 1.78 25.08 -10.74
C GLN A 21 0.82 25.57 -11.82
N SER A 22 -0.48 25.36 -11.63
CA SER A 22 -1.50 25.82 -12.57
C SER A 22 -1.58 27.35 -12.63
N ILE A 23 -1.45 28.02 -11.48
CA ILE A 23 -1.42 29.49 -11.37
C ILE A 23 -0.17 30.05 -12.06
N LEU A 24 1.00 29.52 -11.70
CA LEU A 24 2.28 29.95 -12.27
C LEU A 24 2.34 29.75 -13.79
N LYS A 25 1.76 28.68 -14.31
CA LYS A 25 1.65 28.44 -15.75
C LYS A 25 0.83 29.53 -16.45
N LYS A 26 -0.27 29.98 -15.84
CA LYS A 26 -1.08 31.09 -16.38
C LYS A 26 -0.29 32.39 -16.33
N GLN A 27 0.38 32.69 -15.22
CA GLN A 27 1.23 33.89 -15.10
C GLN A 27 2.33 33.89 -16.16
N LYS A 28 2.97 32.74 -16.43
CA LYS A 28 3.97 32.63 -17.51
C LYS A 28 3.39 32.96 -18.87
N GLN A 29 2.21 32.44 -19.20
CA GLN A 29 1.54 32.76 -20.46
C GLN A 29 1.16 34.23 -20.60
N GLU A 30 0.69 34.84 -19.51
CA GLU A 30 0.36 36.29 -19.49
C GLU A 30 1.62 37.14 -19.66
N LEU A 31 2.71 36.78 -19.01
CA LEU A 31 3.98 37.46 -19.12
C LEU A 31 4.58 37.32 -20.53
N GLU A 32 4.54 36.14 -21.12
CA GLU A 32 4.94 35.91 -22.51
C GLU A 32 4.13 36.78 -23.48
N HIS A 33 2.83 36.93 -23.25
CA HIS A 33 2.00 37.84 -24.07
C HIS A 33 2.44 39.30 -23.90
N LYS A 34 2.68 39.77 -22.69
CA LYS A 34 3.19 41.12 -22.40
C LYS A 34 4.54 41.38 -23.10
N ILE A 35 5.47 40.44 -22.97
CA ILE A 35 6.78 40.51 -23.64
C ILE A 35 6.65 40.66 -25.14
N ASN A 36 5.73 39.92 -25.75
CA ASN A 36 5.56 39.89 -27.21
C ASN A 36 4.79 41.13 -27.74
N THR A 37 3.98 41.77 -26.91
CA THR A 37 3.15 42.92 -27.30
C THR A 37 3.77 44.29 -26.96
N THR A 38 4.80 44.32 -26.08
CA THR A 38 5.44 45.54 -25.66
C THR A 38 6.71 45.80 -26.45
N PRO A 39 6.94 47.02 -27.00
CA PRO A 39 8.22 47.41 -27.57
C PRO A 39 9.34 47.20 -26.57
N ASP A 40 10.41 46.49 -26.94
CA ASP A 40 11.52 46.12 -26.08
C ASP A 40 11.11 45.28 -24.82
N GLY A 41 9.97 44.58 -24.93
CA GLY A 41 9.41 43.82 -23.80
C GLY A 41 10.35 42.78 -23.24
N LYS A 42 11.23 42.17 -24.06
CA LYS A 42 12.24 41.22 -23.58
C LYS A 42 13.20 41.80 -22.53
N ASN A 43 13.63 43.05 -22.72
CA ASN A 43 14.52 43.73 -21.77
C ASN A 43 13.75 44.24 -20.56
N ILE A 44 12.56 44.80 -20.81
CA ILE A 44 11.72 45.38 -19.73
C ILE A 44 11.30 44.31 -18.70
N TYR A 45 10.89 43.11 -19.16
CA TYR A 45 10.37 42.05 -18.35
C TYR A 45 11.39 40.92 -18.07
N ALA A 46 12.69 41.11 -18.36
CA ALA A 46 13.73 40.12 -18.20
C ALA A 46 13.81 39.57 -16.78
N ASN A 47 13.83 40.45 -15.80
CA ASN A 47 13.92 40.08 -14.37
C ASN A 47 12.64 39.38 -13.88
N GLU A 48 11.47 39.84 -14.31
CA GLU A 48 10.19 39.22 -13.95
C GLU A 48 10.11 37.81 -14.54
N ALA A 49 10.54 37.63 -15.78
CA ALA A 49 10.57 36.33 -16.44
C ALA A 49 11.55 35.35 -15.76
N ALA A 50 12.75 35.82 -15.42
CA ALA A 50 13.75 35.01 -14.72
C ALA A 50 13.27 34.60 -13.32
N THR A 51 12.69 35.53 -12.56
CA THR A 51 12.14 35.24 -11.23
C THR A 51 11.00 34.22 -11.33
N LEU A 52 10.10 34.39 -12.31
CA LEU A 52 8.98 33.47 -12.51
C LEU A 52 9.46 32.04 -12.89
N GLU A 53 10.48 31.95 -13.73
CA GLU A 53 11.07 30.66 -14.09
C GLU A 53 11.70 29.95 -12.89
N LEU A 54 12.50 30.65 -12.10
CA LEU A 54 13.07 30.10 -10.86
C LEU A 54 11.98 29.66 -9.87
N THR A 55 10.91 30.45 -9.76
CA THR A 55 9.77 30.08 -8.90
C THR A 55 9.07 28.81 -9.37
N ILE A 56 8.85 28.69 -10.70
CA ILE A 56 8.27 27.48 -11.30
C ILE A 56 9.17 26.27 -11.03
N GLU A 57 10.47 26.41 -11.19
CA GLU A 57 11.45 25.35 -10.94
C GLU A 57 11.42 24.91 -9.47
N ALA A 58 11.50 25.81 -8.51
CA ALA A 58 11.46 25.52 -7.10
C ALA A 58 10.16 24.80 -6.68
N VAL A 59 9.00 25.25 -7.20
CA VAL A 59 7.71 24.61 -6.95
C VAL A 59 7.65 23.20 -7.55
N ASN A 60 8.21 23.01 -8.75
CA ASN A 60 8.27 21.69 -9.40
C ASN A 60 9.17 20.74 -8.62
N GLU A 61 10.38 21.15 -8.28
CA GLU A 61 11.33 20.34 -7.52
C GLU A 61 10.75 19.87 -6.19
N LYS A 62 10.13 20.78 -5.45
CA LYS A 62 9.54 20.44 -4.14
C LYS A 62 8.37 19.48 -4.28
N LYS A 63 7.50 19.70 -5.27
CA LYS A 63 6.41 18.74 -5.56
C LYS A 63 6.95 17.37 -5.94
N ASP A 64 7.97 17.31 -6.79
CA ASP A 64 8.55 16.05 -7.25
C ASP A 64 9.27 15.30 -6.11
N GLU A 65 9.87 16.03 -5.15
CA GLU A 65 10.41 15.46 -3.92
C GLU A 65 9.32 14.77 -3.08
N TYR A 66 8.17 15.44 -2.88
CA TYR A 66 7.04 14.87 -2.16
C TYR A 66 6.43 13.67 -2.91
N GLN A 67 6.33 13.76 -4.24
CA GLN A 67 5.80 12.67 -5.05
C GLN A 67 6.69 11.42 -4.96
N LYS A 68 8.00 11.56 -5.06
CA LYS A 68 8.96 10.45 -4.91
C LYS A 68 8.86 9.79 -3.54
N TYR A 69 8.66 10.57 -2.49
CA TYR A 69 8.47 10.02 -1.15
C TYR A 69 7.15 9.27 -1.04
N MET A 70 6.07 9.85 -1.57
CA MET A 70 4.75 9.21 -1.61
C MET A 70 4.78 7.88 -2.37
N ASP A 71 5.48 7.82 -3.51
CA ASP A 71 5.60 6.60 -4.31
C ASP A 71 6.28 5.48 -3.49
N LYS A 72 7.35 5.79 -2.75
CA LYS A 72 8.02 4.84 -1.85
C LYS A 72 7.13 4.38 -0.69
N LEU A 73 6.30 5.28 -0.13
CA LEU A 73 5.32 4.91 0.89
C LEU A 73 4.26 3.95 0.34
N LEU A 74 3.82 4.16 -0.90
CA LEU A 74 2.89 3.26 -1.57
C LEU A 74 3.51 1.89 -1.85
N GLU A 75 4.78 1.83 -2.23
CA GLU A 75 5.52 0.58 -2.38
C GLU A 75 5.61 -0.18 -1.05
N GLN A 76 5.95 0.51 0.04
CA GLN A 76 5.98 -0.09 1.38
C GLN A 76 4.60 -0.61 1.79
N TRP A 77 3.58 0.20 1.63
CA TRP A 77 2.20 -0.16 1.95
C TRP A 77 1.76 -1.42 1.18
N ALA A 78 2.01 -1.46 -0.13
CA ALA A 78 1.68 -2.61 -0.96
C ALA A 78 2.47 -3.87 -0.56
N ALA A 79 3.76 -3.73 -0.25
CA ALA A 79 4.59 -4.83 0.20
C ALA A 79 4.08 -5.42 1.53
N THR A 80 3.72 -4.56 2.49
CA THR A 80 3.16 -4.99 3.79
C THR A 80 1.82 -5.70 3.60
N ALA A 81 0.88 -5.13 2.82
CA ALA A 81 -0.41 -5.75 2.56
C ALA A 81 -0.27 -7.12 1.86
N ASN A 82 0.63 -7.21 0.88
CA ASN A 82 0.91 -8.47 0.18
C ASN A 82 1.53 -9.52 1.11
N MET A 83 2.44 -9.11 2.01
CA MET A 83 3.07 -10.01 2.98
C MET A 83 2.02 -10.61 3.92
N VAL A 84 1.16 -9.77 4.51
CA VAL A 84 0.07 -10.24 5.40
C VAL A 84 -0.90 -11.16 4.65
N SER A 85 -1.26 -10.81 3.42
CA SER A 85 -2.12 -11.66 2.59
C SER A 85 -1.49 -13.02 2.28
N ALA A 86 -0.19 -13.05 2.00
CA ALA A 86 0.53 -14.29 1.71
C ALA A 86 0.65 -15.18 2.95
N GLU A 87 0.87 -14.59 4.12
CA GLU A 87 0.91 -15.28 5.42
C GLU A 87 -0.44 -15.93 5.72
N GLN A 88 -1.53 -15.18 5.61
CA GLN A 88 -2.89 -15.69 5.81
C GLN A 88 -3.26 -16.81 4.82
N GLN A 89 -2.83 -16.71 3.56
CA GLN A 89 -3.01 -17.78 2.58
C GLN A 89 -2.20 -19.01 2.94
N GLY A 90 -0.98 -18.83 3.45
CA GLY A 90 -0.14 -19.92 3.94
C GLY A 90 -0.80 -20.66 5.09
N ASP A 91 -1.28 -19.94 6.10
CA ASP A 91 -2.00 -20.47 7.25
C ASP A 91 -3.26 -21.26 6.82
N ALA A 92 -4.05 -20.71 5.92
CA ALA A 92 -5.25 -21.36 5.41
C ALA A 92 -4.94 -22.64 4.61
N MET A 93 -3.82 -22.68 3.90
CA MET A 93 -3.37 -23.89 3.19
C MET A 93 -2.85 -24.95 4.17
N GLU A 94 -2.15 -24.55 5.22
CA GLU A 94 -1.70 -25.47 6.28
C GLU A 94 -2.88 -26.10 7.00
N GLU A 95 -3.85 -25.30 7.44
CA GLU A 95 -5.10 -25.76 8.06
C GLU A 95 -5.86 -26.74 7.14
N TYR A 96 -5.98 -26.40 5.85
CA TYR A 96 -6.59 -27.30 4.87
C TYR A 96 -5.83 -28.63 4.73
N ALA A 97 -4.50 -28.62 4.72
CA ALA A 97 -3.69 -29.81 4.62
C ALA A 97 -3.82 -30.71 5.87
N GLU A 98 -3.86 -30.09 7.07
CA GLU A 98 -4.11 -30.80 8.33
C GLU A 98 -5.49 -31.44 8.36
N ASP A 99 -6.54 -30.70 7.99
CA ASP A 99 -7.90 -31.20 7.91
C ASP A 99 -8.03 -32.36 6.91
N MET A 100 -7.37 -32.24 5.77
CA MET A 100 -7.29 -33.32 4.80
C MET A 100 -6.64 -34.59 5.39
N GLY A 101 -5.56 -34.41 6.14
CA GLY A 101 -4.90 -35.50 6.87
C GLY A 101 -5.82 -36.17 7.89
N LYS A 102 -6.55 -35.38 8.68
CA LYS A 102 -7.54 -35.85 9.67
C LYS A 102 -8.68 -36.63 8.97
N ILE A 103 -9.22 -36.11 7.86
CA ILE A 103 -10.27 -36.77 7.05
C ILE A 103 -9.80 -38.13 6.52
N MET A 104 -8.58 -38.21 5.99
CA MET A 104 -8.02 -39.48 5.51
C MET A 104 -7.79 -40.47 6.65
N GLU A 105 -7.42 -40.01 7.82
CA GLU A 105 -7.28 -40.86 9.00
C GLU A 105 -8.65 -41.39 9.47
N VAL A 106 -9.71 -40.56 9.48
CA VAL A 106 -11.08 -41.00 9.77
C VAL A 106 -11.52 -42.07 8.78
N ALA A 107 -11.32 -41.86 7.50
CA ALA A 107 -11.61 -42.84 6.45
C ALA A 107 -10.89 -44.17 6.72
N ARG A 108 -9.61 -44.12 7.06
CA ARG A 108 -8.79 -45.29 7.41
C ARG A 108 -9.31 -46.04 8.65
N ARG A 109 -9.76 -45.30 9.69
CA ARG A 109 -10.35 -45.89 10.92
C ARG A 109 -11.67 -46.61 10.61
N ILE A 110 -12.55 -45.98 9.82
CA ILE A 110 -13.82 -46.57 9.38
C ILE A 110 -13.57 -47.84 8.54
N MET A 111 -12.65 -47.80 7.59
CA MET A 111 -12.27 -48.93 6.73
C MET A 111 -11.78 -50.15 7.56
N LYS A 112 -11.10 -49.89 8.69
CA LYS A 112 -10.68 -50.95 9.62
C LYS A 112 -11.81 -51.46 10.52
N GLY A 113 -13.03 -50.94 10.38
CA GLY A 113 -14.18 -51.28 11.19
C GLY A 113 -14.26 -50.52 12.50
N GLY A 114 -13.49 -49.44 12.65
CA GLY A 114 -13.49 -48.59 13.83
C GLY A 114 -14.80 -47.82 14.00
N ILE A 115 -15.11 -47.49 15.26
CA ILE A 115 -16.21 -46.60 15.62
C ILE A 115 -15.58 -45.24 15.85
N VAL A 116 -15.89 -44.30 14.99
CA VAL A 116 -15.42 -42.89 15.11
C VAL A 116 -16.57 -42.01 15.56
N PRO A 117 -16.30 -40.83 16.17
CA PRO A 117 -17.32 -39.87 16.57
C PRO A 117 -18.19 -39.42 15.39
N ALA A 118 -19.47 -39.16 15.66
CA ALA A 118 -20.41 -38.68 14.64
C ALA A 118 -20.01 -37.34 14.00
N SER A 119 -19.29 -36.50 14.72
CA SER A 119 -18.67 -35.27 14.20
C SER A 119 -17.67 -35.56 13.07
N ASP A 120 -16.82 -36.55 13.28
CA ASP A 120 -15.76 -36.94 12.35
C ASP A 120 -16.35 -37.65 11.13
N GLU A 121 -17.36 -38.54 11.36
CA GLU A 121 -18.12 -39.16 10.24
C GLU A 121 -18.77 -38.05 9.38
N LYS A 122 -19.36 -37.03 10.00
CA LYS A 122 -20.00 -35.92 9.28
C LYS A 122 -19.00 -35.16 8.43
N LYS A 123 -17.82 -34.81 8.94
CA LYS A 123 -16.77 -34.13 8.18
C LYS A 123 -16.32 -34.98 6.96
N LEU A 124 -16.14 -36.29 7.11
CA LEU A 124 -15.84 -37.17 5.99
C LEU A 124 -16.97 -37.21 4.95
N MET A 125 -18.25 -37.25 5.40
CA MET A 125 -19.39 -37.20 4.49
C MET A 125 -19.49 -35.86 3.73
N GLU A 126 -19.21 -34.74 4.39
CA GLU A 126 -19.18 -33.42 3.78
C GLU A 126 -18.04 -33.31 2.76
N PHE A 127 -16.91 -33.96 3.03
CA PHE A 127 -15.79 -33.98 2.11
C PHE A 127 -16.09 -34.88 0.90
N SER A 128 -16.54 -36.14 1.12
CA SER A 128 -16.92 -37.06 0.05
C SER A 128 -17.86 -38.13 0.57
N MET A 129 -19.12 -38.03 0.20
CA MET A 129 -20.15 -39.08 0.50
C MET A 129 -19.79 -40.40 -0.12
N GLU A 130 -19.20 -40.41 -1.32
CA GLU A 130 -18.80 -41.66 -2.01
C GLU A 130 -17.69 -42.37 -1.25
N MET A 131 -16.69 -41.62 -0.78
CA MET A 131 -15.60 -42.13 0.04
C MET A 131 -16.16 -42.75 1.33
N TYR A 132 -16.99 -41.98 2.07
CA TYR A 132 -17.62 -42.48 3.29
C TYR A 132 -18.36 -43.79 3.09
N GLN A 133 -19.17 -43.91 2.03
CA GLN A 133 -19.92 -45.14 1.72
C GLN A 133 -18.99 -46.31 1.39
N ALA A 134 -17.95 -46.10 0.62
CA ALA A 134 -16.95 -47.12 0.27
C ALA A 134 -16.24 -47.61 1.54
N GLU A 135 -15.76 -46.70 2.40
CA GLU A 135 -15.06 -47.07 3.63
C GLU A 135 -15.97 -47.80 4.63
N LYS A 136 -17.22 -47.36 4.76
CA LYS A 136 -18.24 -48.06 5.60
C LYS A 136 -18.52 -49.45 5.13
N ASN A 137 -18.62 -49.68 3.81
CA ASN A 137 -18.83 -51.03 3.24
C ASN A 137 -17.64 -51.95 3.50
N ILE A 138 -16.40 -51.43 3.36
CA ILE A 138 -15.18 -52.21 3.68
C ILE A 138 -15.11 -52.51 5.16
N GLY A 139 -15.35 -51.52 6.02
CA GLY A 139 -15.31 -51.63 7.48
C GLY A 139 -16.36 -52.62 8.05
N ALA A 140 -17.51 -52.77 7.37
CA ALA A 140 -18.53 -53.74 7.76
C ALA A 140 -18.05 -55.20 7.71
N MET A 141 -16.99 -55.48 6.97
CA MET A 141 -16.37 -56.82 6.89
C MET A 141 -15.32 -57.05 7.98
N ALA A 142 -14.94 -56.05 8.73
CA ALA A 142 -13.92 -56.17 9.76
C ALA A 142 -14.41 -56.95 10.99
N LYS A 143 -13.56 -57.85 11.50
CA LYS A 143 -13.90 -58.73 12.63
C LYS A 143 -13.73 -58.06 14.01
N LYS A 144 -12.97 -56.98 14.08
CA LYS A 144 -12.64 -56.27 15.35
C LYS A 144 -13.12 -54.84 15.25
N LYS A 145 -13.80 -54.38 16.29
CA LYS A 145 -14.24 -52.98 16.39
C LYS A 145 -13.39 -52.31 17.46
N GLU A 146 -12.83 -51.17 17.11
CA GLU A 146 -12.10 -50.27 18.02
C GLU A 146 -12.85 -48.91 18.06
N GLU A 147 -12.97 -48.34 19.24
CA GLU A 147 -13.53 -47.01 19.42
C GLU A 147 -12.40 -45.97 19.36
N TYR A 148 -12.62 -44.90 18.66
CA TYR A 148 -11.67 -43.83 18.50
C TYR A 148 -12.23 -42.52 19.05
N GLU A 149 -11.35 -41.66 19.56
CA GLU A 149 -11.67 -40.29 19.94
C GLU A 149 -11.62 -39.36 18.71
N THR A 150 -12.28 -38.21 18.83
CA THR A 150 -12.29 -37.19 17.76
C THR A 150 -10.89 -36.72 17.41
N LEU A 151 -10.66 -36.40 16.13
CA LEU A 151 -9.43 -35.81 15.65
C LEU A 151 -9.49 -34.28 15.62
N TRP A 152 -10.69 -33.73 15.78
CA TRP A 152 -10.86 -32.28 15.87
C TRP A 152 -11.13 -31.90 17.33
N GLU A 153 -10.18 -31.16 17.92
CA GLU A 153 -10.42 -30.43 19.14
C GLU A 153 -11.31 -29.22 18.83
N GLU A 154 -11.92 -28.58 19.84
CA GLU A 154 -12.61 -27.31 19.64
C GLU A 154 -11.55 -26.25 19.30
N GLU A 155 -11.27 -26.06 18.01
CA GLU A 155 -10.36 -25.03 17.54
C GLU A 155 -11.08 -23.69 17.58
N GLU A 156 -10.49 -22.71 18.27
CA GLU A 156 -10.88 -21.31 18.15
C GLU A 156 -10.63 -20.88 16.70
N LYS A 157 -11.66 -20.33 16.02
CA LYS A 157 -11.49 -19.79 14.67
C LYS A 157 -10.47 -18.67 14.71
N LYS A 158 -9.40 -18.80 13.92
CA LYS A 158 -8.45 -17.71 13.71
C LYS A 158 -9.19 -16.52 13.08
N GLU A 159 -9.15 -15.37 13.74
CA GLU A 159 -9.58 -14.11 13.15
C GLU A 159 -8.38 -13.50 12.40
N TYR A 160 -8.56 -13.24 11.12
CA TYR A 160 -7.54 -12.59 10.29
C TYR A 160 -7.78 -11.09 10.24
N GLU A 161 -6.72 -10.33 10.44
CA GLU A 161 -6.74 -8.88 10.27
C GLU A 161 -6.83 -8.49 8.79
N ASP A 162 -7.44 -7.34 8.48
CA ASP A 162 -7.46 -6.82 7.12
C ASP A 162 -6.03 -6.41 6.70
N PRO A 163 -5.46 -7.03 5.66
CA PRO A 163 -4.10 -6.71 5.21
C PRO A 163 -3.88 -5.23 4.86
N MET A 164 -4.91 -4.55 4.37
CA MET A 164 -4.84 -3.13 4.05
C MET A 164 -4.83 -2.28 5.32
N GLU A 165 -5.61 -2.68 6.34
CA GLU A 165 -5.63 -1.97 7.63
C GLU A 165 -4.29 -2.13 8.36
N VAL A 166 -3.69 -3.32 8.32
CA VAL A 166 -2.35 -3.56 8.87
C VAL A 166 -1.32 -2.68 8.16
N ALA A 167 -1.35 -2.61 6.83
CA ALA A 167 -0.45 -1.77 6.05
C ALA A 167 -0.65 -0.28 6.33
N ASP A 168 -1.89 0.19 6.49
CA ASP A 168 -2.22 1.58 6.85
C ASP A 168 -1.67 1.96 8.22
N ASN A 169 -1.69 1.04 9.18
CA ASN A 169 -1.23 1.23 10.56
C ASN A 169 0.26 0.94 10.75
N THR A 170 0.95 0.44 9.74
CA THR A 170 2.40 0.20 9.78
C THR A 170 3.15 1.53 9.86
N GLU A 171 4.28 1.55 10.57
CA GLU A 171 5.15 2.72 10.66
C GLU A 171 5.85 2.98 9.32
N ALA A 172 5.91 4.25 8.90
CA ALA A 172 6.60 4.65 7.69
C ALA A 172 8.11 4.36 7.79
N PHE A 173 8.73 3.85 6.73
CA PHE A 173 10.11 3.36 6.71
C PHE A 173 11.18 4.41 7.01
N ALA A 174 10.88 5.69 6.77
CA ALA A 174 11.77 6.82 7.00
C ALA A 174 10.96 8.10 7.15
N ASP A 175 11.57 9.08 7.81
CA ASP A 175 11.05 10.43 7.79
C ASP A 175 11.07 10.99 6.37
N GLY A 176 9.97 11.61 5.99
CA GLY A 176 9.86 12.25 4.68
C GLY A 176 10.60 13.58 4.61
N PRO A 177 10.68 14.18 3.41
CA PRO A 177 11.20 15.50 3.27
C PRO A 177 10.41 16.51 4.13
N GLU A 178 11.09 17.56 4.60
CA GLU A 178 10.43 18.60 5.37
C GLU A 178 9.24 19.19 4.62
N ILE A 179 8.10 19.26 5.31
CA ILE A 179 6.89 19.85 4.76
C ILE A 179 7.02 21.38 4.83
N VAL A 180 7.18 21.99 3.67
CA VAL A 180 7.28 23.44 3.49
C VAL A 180 6.02 23.92 2.79
N SER A 181 5.52 25.10 3.17
CA SER A 181 4.37 25.70 2.49
C SER A 181 4.74 26.14 1.07
N VAL A 182 3.74 26.25 0.20
CA VAL A 182 3.95 26.76 -1.16
C VAL A 182 4.47 28.19 -1.12
N GLU A 183 3.94 29.01 -0.20
CA GLU A 183 4.33 30.40 0.01
C GLU A 183 5.79 30.53 0.43
N ASP A 184 6.26 29.70 1.36
CA ASP A 184 7.65 29.69 1.80
C ASP A 184 8.59 29.23 0.71
N THR A 185 8.20 28.22 -0.09
CA THR A 185 8.97 27.77 -1.26
C THR A 185 9.11 28.90 -2.29
N MET A 186 8.04 29.62 -2.57
CA MET A 186 8.08 30.76 -3.48
C MET A 186 8.89 31.92 -2.92
N ALA A 187 8.81 32.21 -1.62
CA ALA A 187 9.55 33.28 -0.95
C ALA A 187 11.06 32.98 -0.89
N SER A 188 11.48 31.73 -0.93
CA SER A 188 12.90 31.34 -0.94
C SER A 188 13.59 31.68 -2.25
N VAL A 189 12.84 31.93 -3.32
CA VAL A 189 13.36 32.36 -4.62
C VAL A 189 13.63 33.86 -4.58
N THR A 190 14.80 34.24 -4.07
CA THR A 190 15.25 35.66 -4.15
C THR A 190 15.83 35.92 -5.54
N PRO A 191 15.43 37.00 -6.24
CA PRO A 191 16.16 37.43 -7.39
C PRO A 191 17.59 37.77 -6.94
N THR A 192 18.59 37.16 -7.58
CA THR A 192 19.98 37.53 -7.35
C THR A 192 20.13 38.99 -7.78
N ASP A 193 20.18 39.91 -6.81
CA ASP A 193 20.59 41.29 -7.08
C ASP A 193 21.98 41.21 -7.68
N THR A 194 22.06 41.31 -8.98
CA THR A 194 23.31 41.60 -9.66
C THR A 194 23.67 43.01 -9.28
N ALA A 195 24.46 43.13 -8.20
CA ALA A 195 25.05 44.39 -7.78
C ALA A 195 25.62 45.11 -8.99
N ALA A 196 24.94 46.15 -9.42
CA ALA A 196 25.44 47.09 -10.38
C ALA A 196 26.77 47.63 -9.82
N SER A 197 27.88 47.23 -10.43
CA SER A 197 29.19 47.78 -10.23
C SER A 197 29.13 49.26 -10.63
N GLU A 198 28.93 50.13 -9.65
CA GLU A 198 29.25 51.52 -9.80
C GLU A 198 30.76 51.64 -10.06
N ARG A 199 31.11 51.72 -11.31
CA ARG A 199 32.42 52.28 -11.70
C ARG A 199 32.31 53.77 -11.61
N SER A 200 32.73 54.29 -10.49
CA SER A 200 33.17 55.70 -10.37
C SER A 200 34.25 55.97 -11.39
N ILE A 201 33.96 56.87 -12.31
CA ILE A 201 34.95 57.50 -13.19
C ILE A 201 35.42 58.75 -12.44
N GLN A 202 36.65 58.70 -12.01
CA GLN A 202 37.46 59.94 -11.82
C GLN A 202 38.33 60.14 -13.02
#